data_3e851625f2b51e27e47ae2347f719354
#
_entry.id   3e851625f2b51e27e47ae2347f719354
#
_cell.length_a   1.000
_cell.length_b   1.000
_cell.length_c   1.000
_cell.angle_alpha   90.00
_cell.angle_beta   90.00
_cell.angle_gamma   90.00
#
_symmetry.space_group_name_H-M   'P 1'
#
loop_
_entity.id
_entity.type
_entity.pdbx_description
1 polymer ?
#
loop_
_entity_poly.entity_id
_entity_poly.type
_entity_poly.pdbx_seq_one_letter_code
_entity_poly.pdbx_strand_id
1 'polypeptide(L)'
;MNKLVSVITPSFNSDKTIRYTLESMVNQVYKNYEYIIIDGGSNDNTLKIIDEYKHLFGERLKIISEKDNGIYDAMNKGISIAKGELIGILNSDDWYEKNTIELAVKNYKGNKYEVIYGIQRNIKNEKRYIEFIKSHEFLNEHMITHPTCFVSKKIYDDFGGFDTNYISSADYDFMLRLYYSNSVNFNPVYKVMSNFRVGGMSSNQIGVRETAKIKYKYGIISKNKCRLIILKSKIYSFITKRK
;
A
#
# COMPACT_ATOMS: atom_id res chain seq x y z
N MET A 1 7.00 16.17 -18.17
CA MET A 1 6.52 14.89 -18.77
C MET A 1 5.11 14.63 -18.25
N ASN A 2 4.17 14.34 -19.14
CA ASN A 2 2.76 14.14 -18.76
C ASN A 2 2.47 12.62 -18.63
N LYS A 3 2.98 11.98 -17.57
CA LYS A 3 2.83 10.54 -17.32
C LYS A 3 1.48 10.24 -16.67
N LEU A 4 0.73 9.29 -17.18
CA LEU A 4 -0.48 8.82 -16.50
C LEU A 4 -0.08 8.03 -15.24
N VAL A 5 -0.71 8.35 -14.12
CA VAL A 5 -0.53 7.64 -12.84
C VAL A 5 -1.85 7.00 -12.47
N SER A 6 -1.83 5.71 -12.11
CA SER A 6 -2.98 5.03 -11.50
C SER A 6 -2.82 5.04 -9.98
N VAL A 7 -3.84 5.48 -9.27
CA VAL A 7 -3.91 5.31 -7.82
C VAL A 7 -5.04 4.33 -7.50
N ILE A 8 -4.72 3.30 -6.73
CA ILE A 8 -5.66 2.23 -6.37
C ILE A 8 -5.98 2.31 -4.89
N THR A 9 -7.26 2.32 -4.54
CA THR A 9 -7.73 2.21 -3.16
C THR A 9 -8.53 0.94 -2.97
N PRO A 10 -7.97 -0.07 -2.27
CA PRO A 10 -8.78 -1.17 -1.75
C PRO A 10 -9.65 -0.66 -0.61
N SER A 11 -10.92 -1.02 -0.59
CA SER A 11 -11.90 -0.54 0.38
C SER A 11 -12.81 -1.68 0.84
N PHE A 12 -13.07 -1.76 2.14
CA PHE A 12 -14.08 -2.64 2.72
C PHE A 12 -14.54 -2.09 4.06
N ASN A 13 -15.84 -1.74 4.17
CA ASN A 13 -16.45 -1.17 5.36
C ASN A 13 -15.64 0.00 5.95
N SER A 14 -15.37 1.01 5.12
CA SER A 14 -14.47 2.13 5.42
C SER A 14 -15.20 3.48 5.60
N ASP A 15 -16.48 3.47 5.94
CA ASP A 15 -17.32 4.69 6.03
C ASP A 15 -16.77 5.76 6.98
N LYS A 16 -16.00 5.36 8.01
CA LYS A 16 -15.39 6.27 8.98
C LYS A 16 -14.13 6.98 8.48
N THR A 17 -13.49 6.45 7.46
CA THR A 17 -12.14 6.89 7.06
C THR A 17 -12.02 7.32 5.61
N ILE A 18 -12.78 6.72 4.70
CA ILE A 18 -12.62 6.89 3.25
C ILE A 18 -12.75 8.35 2.77
N ARG A 19 -13.44 9.22 3.51
CA ARG A 19 -13.53 10.66 3.17
C ARG A 19 -12.16 11.32 3.11
N TYR A 20 -11.27 11.05 4.06
CA TYR A 20 -9.90 11.59 4.06
C TYR A 20 -9.14 11.17 2.80
N THR A 21 -9.28 9.89 2.41
CA THR A 21 -8.67 9.33 1.21
C THR A 21 -9.18 10.02 -0.04
N LEU A 22 -10.52 10.13 -0.19
CA LEU A 22 -11.17 10.77 -1.33
C LEU A 22 -10.78 12.25 -1.45
N GLU A 23 -10.84 13.01 -0.36
CA GLU A 23 -10.46 14.42 -0.32
C GLU A 23 -9.00 14.62 -0.73
N SER A 24 -8.10 13.75 -0.26
CA SER A 24 -6.69 13.82 -0.61
C SER A 24 -6.45 13.59 -2.10
N MET A 25 -7.23 12.72 -2.74
CA MET A 25 -7.15 12.45 -4.17
C MET A 25 -7.74 13.58 -5.01
N VAL A 26 -8.89 14.15 -4.63
CA VAL A 26 -9.47 15.33 -5.29
C VAL A 26 -8.48 16.51 -5.29
N ASN A 27 -7.78 16.69 -4.17
CA ASN A 27 -6.87 17.82 -3.94
C ASN A 27 -5.46 17.63 -4.52
N GLN A 28 -5.17 16.52 -5.23
CA GLN A 28 -3.87 16.37 -5.88
C GLN A 28 -3.61 17.49 -6.90
N VAL A 29 -2.41 18.08 -6.84
CA VAL A 29 -1.97 19.13 -7.78
C VAL A 29 -1.80 18.56 -9.18
N TYR A 30 -1.21 17.39 -9.28
CA TYR A 30 -1.03 16.67 -10.54
C TYR A 30 -2.36 16.09 -11.02
N LYS A 31 -2.81 16.41 -12.23
CA LYS A 31 -4.17 16.06 -12.71
C LYS A 31 -4.21 14.91 -13.71
N ASN A 32 -3.06 14.49 -14.28
CA ASN A 32 -3.02 13.35 -15.20
C ASN A 32 -2.91 12.02 -14.44
N TYR A 33 -3.97 11.69 -13.70
CA TYR A 33 -4.11 10.43 -12.99
C TYR A 33 -5.50 9.82 -13.20
N GLU A 34 -5.58 8.51 -13.11
CA GLU A 34 -6.83 7.78 -12.89
C GLU A 34 -6.88 7.29 -11.43
N TYR A 35 -8.07 7.27 -10.88
CA TYR A 35 -8.33 6.79 -9.52
C TYR A 35 -9.23 5.58 -9.57
N ILE A 36 -8.78 4.46 -8.99
CA ILE A 36 -9.43 3.15 -9.06
C ILE A 36 -9.78 2.72 -7.64
N ILE A 37 -11.06 2.58 -7.35
CA ILE A 37 -11.53 2.07 -6.07
C ILE A 37 -12.03 0.65 -6.29
N ILE A 38 -11.45 -0.29 -5.54
CA ILE A 38 -11.90 -1.68 -5.50
C ILE A 38 -12.51 -1.91 -4.12
N ASP A 39 -13.84 -1.98 -4.11
CA ASP A 39 -14.62 -2.21 -2.91
C ASP A 39 -14.95 -3.70 -2.78
N GLY A 40 -14.61 -4.29 -1.64
CA GLY A 40 -14.77 -5.71 -1.33
C GLY A 40 -16.21 -6.14 -1.00
N GLY A 41 -17.22 -5.38 -1.45
CA GLY A 41 -18.63 -5.61 -1.16
C GLY A 41 -19.02 -5.02 0.20
N SER A 42 -18.70 -3.75 0.44
CA SER A 42 -19.08 -3.04 1.67
C SER A 42 -20.59 -3.04 1.90
N ASN A 43 -20.98 -3.17 3.17
CA ASN A 43 -22.37 -3.16 3.61
C ASN A 43 -22.70 -2.00 4.57
N ASP A 44 -21.74 -1.08 4.76
CA ASP A 44 -21.89 0.18 5.49
C ASP A 44 -22.13 1.36 4.52
N ASN A 45 -21.88 2.61 4.96
CA ASN A 45 -22.05 3.79 4.10
C ASN A 45 -20.89 4.05 3.13
N THR A 46 -19.91 3.15 3.00
CA THR A 46 -18.70 3.37 2.17
C THR A 46 -19.07 3.75 0.74
N LEU A 47 -19.89 2.96 0.05
CA LEU A 47 -20.27 3.21 -1.35
C LEU A 47 -21.08 4.51 -1.52
N LYS A 48 -21.95 4.83 -0.56
CA LYS A 48 -22.70 6.08 -0.55
C LYS A 48 -21.74 7.29 -0.47
N ILE A 49 -20.74 7.21 0.41
CA ILE A 49 -19.73 8.26 0.55
C ILE A 49 -18.91 8.40 -0.74
N ILE A 50 -18.51 7.30 -1.36
CA ILE A 50 -17.78 7.34 -2.64
C ILE A 50 -18.62 8.03 -3.73
N ASP A 51 -19.91 7.73 -3.79
CA ASP A 51 -20.82 8.33 -4.78
C ASP A 51 -20.97 9.86 -4.59
N GLU A 52 -20.95 10.37 -3.36
CA GLU A 52 -20.95 11.81 -3.06
C GLU A 52 -19.75 12.54 -3.71
N TYR A 53 -18.60 11.89 -3.86
CA TYR A 53 -17.38 12.47 -4.45
C TYR A 53 -17.22 12.25 -5.96
N LYS A 54 -18.03 11.39 -6.57
CA LYS A 54 -17.88 10.94 -7.95
C LYS A 54 -17.82 12.10 -8.96
N HIS A 55 -18.66 13.12 -8.77
CA HIS A 55 -18.72 14.29 -9.63
C HIS A 55 -17.42 15.13 -9.63
N LEU A 56 -16.61 15.07 -8.55
CA LEU A 56 -15.34 15.80 -8.42
C LEU A 56 -14.19 15.14 -9.21
N PHE A 57 -14.31 13.87 -9.49
CA PHE A 57 -13.32 13.12 -10.27
C PHE A 57 -13.64 13.07 -11.77
N GLY A 58 -14.93 13.12 -12.14
CA GLY A 58 -15.37 12.92 -13.53
C GLY A 58 -14.91 11.55 -14.06
N GLU A 59 -14.40 11.51 -15.28
CA GLU A 59 -13.96 10.27 -15.95
C GLU A 59 -12.70 9.64 -15.35
N ARG A 60 -12.01 10.33 -14.45
CA ARG A 60 -10.81 9.79 -13.78
C ARG A 60 -11.12 8.69 -12.77
N LEU A 61 -12.36 8.61 -12.25
CA LEU A 61 -12.74 7.64 -11.23
C LEU A 61 -13.35 6.38 -11.86
N LYS A 62 -12.81 5.24 -11.44
CA LYS A 62 -13.39 3.91 -11.67
C LYS A 62 -13.71 3.25 -10.35
N ILE A 63 -14.86 2.65 -10.23
CA ILE A 63 -15.32 1.93 -9.04
C ILE A 63 -15.72 0.52 -9.47
N ILE A 64 -15.17 -0.47 -8.80
CA ILE A 64 -15.60 -1.87 -8.87
C ILE A 64 -15.96 -2.27 -7.46
N SER A 65 -17.21 -2.71 -7.25
CA SER A 65 -17.68 -3.22 -5.96
C SER A 65 -18.14 -4.65 -6.16
N GLU A 66 -17.38 -5.57 -5.61
CA GLU A 66 -17.65 -7.01 -5.64
C GLU A 66 -16.91 -7.69 -4.48
N LYS A 67 -17.40 -8.83 -4.04
CA LYS A 67 -16.72 -9.59 -2.99
C LYS A 67 -15.29 -9.95 -3.42
N ASP A 68 -14.36 -9.74 -2.52
CA ASP A 68 -12.95 -10.11 -2.67
C ASP A 68 -12.50 -11.16 -1.63
N ASN A 69 -11.26 -11.65 -1.80
CA ASN A 69 -10.60 -12.58 -0.90
C ASN A 69 -9.57 -11.86 -0.01
N GLY A 70 -9.79 -10.58 0.29
CA GLY A 70 -8.95 -9.74 1.13
C GLY A 70 -8.23 -8.64 0.36
N ILE A 71 -7.54 -7.78 1.10
CA ILE A 71 -6.97 -6.52 0.61
C ILE A 71 -6.03 -6.71 -0.61
N TYR A 72 -5.23 -7.77 -0.63
CA TYR A 72 -4.28 -8.01 -1.73
C TYR A 72 -4.98 -8.51 -3.00
N ASP A 73 -6.12 -9.20 -2.89
CA ASP A 73 -6.97 -9.54 -4.02
C ASP A 73 -7.57 -8.26 -4.64
N ALA A 74 -8.09 -7.36 -3.81
CA ALA A 74 -8.57 -6.05 -4.23
C ALA A 74 -7.46 -5.22 -4.91
N MET A 75 -6.26 -5.18 -4.32
CA MET A 75 -5.11 -4.50 -4.92
C MET A 75 -4.75 -5.09 -6.30
N ASN A 76 -4.69 -6.42 -6.43
CA ASN A 76 -4.39 -7.10 -7.70
C ASN A 76 -5.48 -6.83 -8.77
N LYS A 77 -6.75 -6.82 -8.39
CA LYS A 77 -7.85 -6.42 -9.30
C LYS A 77 -7.64 -5.00 -9.82
N GLY A 78 -7.30 -4.05 -8.93
CA GLY A 78 -6.99 -2.68 -9.32
C GLY A 78 -5.79 -2.58 -10.25
N ILE A 79 -4.70 -3.30 -9.96
CA ILE A 79 -3.49 -3.35 -10.78
C ILE A 79 -3.80 -3.87 -12.19
N SER A 80 -4.65 -4.90 -12.32
CA SER A 80 -4.97 -5.52 -13.61
C SER A 80 -5.67 -4.57 -14.58
N ILE A 81 -6.41 -3.59 -14.07
CA ILE A 81 -7.15 -2.60 -14.90
C ILE A 81 -6.48 -1.23 -14.97
N ALA A 82 -5.38 -1.05 -14.22
CA ALA A 82 -4.61 0.19 -14.20
C ALA A 82 -3.94 0.44 -15.56
N LYS A 83 -4.03 1.68 -16.04
CA LYS A 83 -3.48 2.12 -17.34
C LYS A 83 -2.23 3.01 -17.18
N GLY A 84 -1.98 3.52 -15.97
CA GLY A 84 -0.88 4.42 -15.67
C GLY A 84 0.49 3.76 -15.81
N GLU A 85 1.49 4.53 -16.17
CA GLU A 85 2.90 4.10 -16.19
C GLU A 85 3.45 3.86 -14.77
N LEU A 86 2.90 4.59 -13.79
CA LEU A 86 3.15 4.42 -12.37
C LEU A 86 1.85 4.01 -11.66
N ILE A 87 1.97 3.12 -10.70
CA ILE A 87 0.86 2.66 -9.86
C ILE A 87 1.20 2.96 -8.40
N GLY A 88 0.36 3.75 -7.75
CA GLY A 88 0.36 3.96 -6.31
C GLY A 88 -0.80 3.21 -5.66
N ILE A 89 -0.60 2.71 -4.44
CA ILE A 89 -1.67 2.09 -3.64
C ILE A 89 -1.89 2.92 -2.38
N LEU A 90 -3.11 3.36 -2.19
CA LEU A 90 -3.53 4.18 -1.07
C LEU A 90 -4.71 3.50 -0.35
N ASN A 91 -4.49 3.02 0.86
CA ASN A 91 -5.56 2.36 1.63
C ASN A 91 -6.68 3.36 2.00
N SER A 92 -7.87 2.84 2.24
CA SER A 92 -9.08 3.62 2.51
C SER A 92 -9.13 4.32 3.88
N ASP A 93 -8.08 4.14 4.70
CA ASP A 93 -7.87 4.81 5.98
C ASP A 93 -6.67 5.78 5.99
N ASP A 94 -5.91 5.82 4.88
CA ASP A 94 -4.74 6.68 4.67
C ASP A 94 -5.07 7.83 3.70
N TRP A 95 -4.18 8.83 3.63
CA TRP A 95 -4.33 9.93 2.66
C TRP A 95 -2.99 10.50 2.21
N TYR A 96 -2.96 10.99 0.97
CA TYR A 96 -1.79 11.63 0.38
C TYR A 96 -1.66 13.10 0.78
N GLU A 97 -0.43 13.62 0.76
CA GLU A 97 -0.18 15.06 0.69
C GLU A 97 -0.57 15.56 -0.72
N LYS A 98 -0.96 16.83 -0.83
CA LYS A 98 -1.50 17.41 -2.09
C LYS A 98 -0.57 17.34 -3.29
N ASN A 99 0.74 17.17 -3.08
CA ASN A 99 1.75 17.10 -4.13
C ASN A 99 2.37 15.70 -4.31
N THR A 100 1.78 14.67 -3.72
CA THR A 100 2.34 13.31 -3.71
C THR A 100 2.51 12.74 -5.11
N ILE A 101 1.48 12.81 -5.95
CA ILE A 101 1.56 12.29 -7.33
C ILE A 101 2.58 13.10 -8.15
N GLU A 102 2.62 14.41 -7.97
CA GLU A 102 3.62 15.27 -8.63
C GLU A 102 5.05 14.87 -8.24
N LEU A 103 5.29 14.62 -6.95
CA LEU A 103 6.59 14.17 -6.46
C LEU A 103 6.98 12.82 -7.05
N ALA A 104 6.04 11.87 -7.13
CA ALA A 104 6.30 10.57 -7.75
C ALA A 104 6.70 10.73 -9.23
N VAL A 105 5.95 11.52 -9.99
CA VAL A 105 6.23 11.77 -11.42
C VAL A 105 7.56 12.50 -11.63
N LYS A 106 7.88 13.50 -10.80
CA LYS A 106 9.15 14.25 -10.88
C LYS A 106 10.38 13.37 -10.59
N ASN A 107 10.23 12.34 -9.74
CA ASN A 107 11.31 11.44 -9.38
C ASN A 107 11.34 10.15 -10.20
N TYR A 108 10.38 9.94 -11.09
CA TYR A 108 10.37 8.84 -12.05
C TYR A 108 11.33 9.15 -13.21
N LYS A 109 12.38 8.34 -13.35
CA LYS A 109 13.42 8.53 -14.37
C LYS A 109 13.08 7.92 -15.73
N GLY A 110 11.99 7.12 -15.79
CA GLY A 110 11.55 6.45 -17.01
C GLY A 110 12.25 5.10 -17.25
N ASN A 111 12.92 4.54 -16.23
CA ASN A 111 13.46 3.20 -16.34
C ASN A 111 12.33 2.17 -16.32
N LYS A 112 12.58 1.01 -16.93
CA LYS A 112 11.60 -0.08 -17.01
C LYS A 112 11.08 -0.50 -15.63
N TYR A 113 11.96 -0.61 -14.65
CA TYR A 113 11.65 -1.07 -13.30
C TYR A 113 12.08 -0.02 -12.28
N GLU A 114 11.12 0.71 -11.74
CA GLU A 114 11.35 1.72 -10.72
C GLU A 114 10.32 1.64 -9.59
N VAL A 115 10.80 1.85 -8.38
CA VAL A 115 10.00 2.07 -7.18
C VAL A 115 10.37 3.43 -6.60
N ILE A 116 9.46 4.37 -6.62
CA ILE A 116 9.58 5.68 -5.98
C ILE A 116 8.87 5.57 -4.62
N TYR A 117 9.51 6.02 -3.55
CA TYR A 117 8.92 5.99 -2.21
C TYR A 117 9.42 7.18 -1.38
N GLY A 118 8.65 7.57 -0.37
CA GLY A 118 8.95 8.78 0.39
C GLY A 118 8.75 8.66 1.88
N ILE A 119 8.70 9.83 2.55
CA ILE A 119 8.44 9.91 3.98
C ILE A 119 6.96 9.63 4.24
N GLN A 120 6.69 8.74 5.19
CA GLN A 120 5.38 8.50 5.76
C GLN A 120 5.23 9.28 7.05
N ARG A 121 4.09 9.94 7.23
CA ARG A 121 3.68 10.56 8.48
C ARG A 121 2.65 9.68 9.16
N ASN A 122 2.93 9.22 10.36
CA ASN A 122 1.97 8.48 11.16
C ASN A 122 1.03 9.44 11.89
N ILE A 123 -0.26 9.10 11.86
CA ILE A 123 -1.32 9.83 12.55
C ILE A 123 -1.91 8.92 13.63
N LYS A 124 -1.94 9.41 14.86
CA LYS A 124 -2.54 8.71 16.01
C LYS A 124 -3.48 9.66 16.74
N ASN A 125 -4.73 9.24 16.96
CA ASN A 125 -5.77 10.07 17.58
C ASN A 125 -5.89 11.46 16.91
N GLU A 126 -5.95 11.47 15.56
CA GLU A 126 -6.03 12.68 14.71
C GLU A 126 -4.86 13.67 14.87
N LYS A 127 -3.77 13.24 15.50
CA LYS A 127 -2.56 14.06 15.68
C LYS A 127 -1.37 13.43 14.98
N ARG A 128 -0.48 14.29 14.46
CA ARG A 128 0.82 13.85 13.93
C ARG A 128 1.61 13.20 15.06
N TYR A 129 2.14 12.00 14.80
CA TYR A 129 2.87 11.23 15.78
C TYR A 129 4.36 11.17 15.45
N ILE A 130 4.70 10.72 14.24
CA ILE A 130 6.09 10.58 13.77
C ILE A 130 6.13 10.66 12.25
N GLU A 131 7.22 11.20 11.71
CA GLU A 131 7.55 11.17 10.29
C GLU A 131 8.84 10.36 10.11
N PHE A 132 8.84 9.44 9.16
CA PHE A 132 10.02 8.62 8.87
C PHE A 132 10.01 8.10 7.44
N ILE A 133 11.19 7.75 6.96
CA ILE A 133 11.41 6.95 5.76
C ILE A 133 12.23 5.72 6.14
N LYS A 134 11.88 4.57 5.59
CA LYS A 134 12.67 3.36 5.73
C LYS A 134 13.34 3.06 4.41
N SER A 135 14.68 3.04 4.40
CA SER A 135 15.44 2.80 3.18
C SER A 135 15.26 1.37 2.69
N HIS A 136 15.22 1.21 1.35
CA HIS A 136 15.21 -0.09 0.69
C HIS A 136 16.47 -0.92 0.97
N GLU A 137 17.60 -0.29 1.32
CA GLU A 137 18.84 -0.97 1.71
C GLU A 137 18.66 -1.87 2.95
N PHE A 138 17.65 -1.56 3.79
CA PHE A 138 17.31 -2.32 4.99
C PHE A 138 16.05 -3.20 4.82
N LEU A 139 15.67 -3.56 3.60
CA LEU A 139 14.53 -4.44 3.36
C LEU A 139 14.66 -5.80 4.05
N ASN A 140 15.88 -6.28 4.31
CA ASN A 140 16.12 -7.48 5.12
C ASN A 140 15.68 -7.31 6.58
N GLU A 141 15.63 -6.10 7.09
CA GLU A 141 15.24 -5.81 8.47
C GLU A 141 13.76 -5.42 8.59
N HIS A 142 13.29 -4.57 7.68
CA HIS A 142 11.94 -4.01 7.72
C HIS A 142 11.42 -3.63 6.34
N MET A 143 10.10 -3.55 6.21
CA MET A 143 9.42 -3.03 5.02
C MET A 143 9.70 -1.53 4.83
N ILE A 144 9.85 -1.07 3.58
CA ILE A 144 9.82 0.36 3.24
C ILE A 144 8.43 0.96 3.51
N THR A 145 8.31 2.27 3.43
CA THR A 145 7.04 3.00 3.68
C THR A 145 6.04 2.77 2.53
N HIS A 146 5.39 1.58 2.50
CA HIS A 146 4.52 1.14 1.39
C HIS A 146 3.44 2.15 0.98
N PRO A 147 2.73 2.85 1.89
CA PRO A 147 1.73 3.85 1.51
C PRO A 147 2.28 5.03 0.71
N THR A 148 3.61 5.17 0.61
CA THR A 148 4.27 6.20 -0.19
C THR A 148 4.79 5.68 -1.53
N CYS A 149 4.67 4.36 -1.79
CA CYS A 149 5.27 3.73 -2.95
C CYS A 149 4.48 3.98 -4.23
N PHE A 150 5.22 4.35 -5.27
CA PHE A 150 4.76 4.35 -6.65
C PHE A 150 5.65 3.41 -7.45
N VAL A 151 5.05 2.42 -8.08
CA VAL A 151 5.76 1.33 -8.76
C VAL A 151 5.48 1.42 -10.25
N SER A 152 6.51 1.31 -11.09
CA SER A 152 6.29 1.25 -12.54
C SER A 152 5.42 0.05 -12.91
N LYS A 153 4.38 0.25 -13.74
CA LYS A 153 3.42 -0.79 -14.15
C LYS A 153 4.13 -2.04 -14.66
N LYS A 154 5.21 -1.85 -15.37
CA LYS A 154 6.02 -2.94 -15.94
C LYS A 154 6.59 -3.91 -14.89
N ILE A 155 6.76 -3.48 -13.66
CA ILE A 155 7.12 -4.37 -12.55
C ILE A 155 6.00 -5.38 -12.30
N TYR A 156 4.74 -4.94 -12.24
CA TYR A 156 3.62 -5.86 -12.03
C TYR A 156 3.43 -6.82 -13.21
N ASP A 157 3.67 -6.35 -14.44
CA ASP A 157 3.57 -7.18 -15.65
C ASP A 157 4.61 -8.32 -15.64
N ASP A 158 5.86 -8.01 -15.24
CA ASP A 158 6.99 -8.93 -15.40
C ASP A 158 7.30 -9.72 -14.10
N PHE A 159 7.03 -9.16 -12.91
CA PHE A 159 7.28 -9.81 -11.61
C PHE A 159 6.01 -10.32 -10.93
N GLY A 160 4.82 -10.04 -11.49
CA GLY A 160 3.53 -10.36 -10.89
C GLY A 160 3.11 -9.41 -9.78
N GLY A 161 1.86 -9.54 -9.32
CA GLY A 161 1.27 -8.77 -8.25
C GLY A 161 1.61 -9.30 -6.85
N PHE A 162 0.72 -9.02 -5.91
CA PHE A 162 0.80 -9.50 -4.53
C PHE A 162 0.37 -10.96 -4.41
N ASP A 163 1.08 -11.73 -3.58
CA ASP A 163 0.70 -13.12 -3.26
C ASP A 163 -0.48 -13.12 -2.27
N THR A 164 -1.64 -13.52 -2.74
CA THR A 164 -2.89 -13.55 -1.97
C THR A 164 -2.93 -14.64 -0.88
N ASN A 165 -1.93 -15.51 -0.79
CA ASN A 165 -1.79 -16.43 0.33
C ASN A 165 -1.38 -15.71 1.63
N TYR A 166 -0.87 -14.48 1.53
CA TYR A 166 -0.62 -13.62 2.69
C TYR A 166 -1.81 -12.72 2.97
N ILE A 167 -2.15 -12.56 4.24
CA ILE A 167 -3.26 -11.71 4.70
C ILE A 167 -2.79 -10.28 5.01
N SER A 168 -1.54 -10.12 5.47
CA SER A 168 -1.06 -8.85 6.04
C SER A 168 0.35 -8.45 5.60
N SER A 169 1.09 -9.27 4.87
CA SER A 169 2.52 -9.02 4.55
C SER A 169 2.90 -9.32 3.10
N ALA A 170 1.92 -9.39 2.17
CA ALA A 170 2.24 -9.62 0.76
C ALA A 170 3.02 -8.45 0.13
N ASP A 171 2.84 -7.24 0.64
CA ASP A 171 3.61 -6.06 0.28
C ASP A 171 5.11 -6.24 0.60
N TYR A 172 5.41 -6.85 1.75
CA TYR A 172 6.79 -7.15 2.14
C TYR A 172 7.39 -8.25 1.26
N ASP A 173 6.65 -9.32 0.95
CA ASP A 173 7.07 -10.34 0.01
C ASP A 173 7.35 -9.74 -1.37
N PHE A 174 6.45 -8.89 -1.85
CA PHE A 174 6.58 -8.20 -3.13
C PHE A 174 7.86 -7.35 -3.18
N MET A 175 8.10 -6.49 -2.19
CA MET A 175 9.29 -5.64 -2.17
C MET A 175 10.60 -6.43 -2.04
N LEU A 176 10.63 -7.53 -1.28
CA LEU A 176 11.79 -8.42 -1.23
C LEU A 176 12.03 -9.12 -2.58
N ARG A 177 10.98 -9.55 -3.28
CA ARG A 177 11.07 -10.13 -4.63
C ARG A 177 11.73 -9.15 -5.60
N LEU A 178 11.35 -7.89 -5.54
CA LEU A 178 11.94 -6.83 -6.34
C LEU A 178 13.40 -6.56 -5.97
N TYR A 179 13.68 -6.47 -4.67
CA TYR A 179 15.02 -6.20 -4.15
C TYR A 179 16.02 -7.28 -4.56
N TYR A 180 15.66 -8.55 -4.37
CA TYR A 180 16.54 -9.67 -4.73
C TYR A 180 16.64 -9.95 -6.23
N SER A 181 15.80 -9.33 -7.05
CA SER A 181 15.96 -9.41 -8.52
C SER A 181 17.19 -8.64 -9.03
N ASN A 182 17.73 -7.72 -8.23
CA ASN A 182 18.84 -6.82 -8.57
C ASN A 182 18.62 -6.00 -9.88
N SER A 183 17.39 -5.90 -10.36
CA SER A 183 17.05 -5.22 -11.62
C SER A 183 16.19 -3.98 -11.43
N VAL A 184 15.75 -3.72 -10.20
CA VAL A 184 14.82 -2.64 -9.86
C VAL A 184 15.56 -1.45 -9.24
N ASN A 185 15.27 -0.25 -9.73
CA ASN A 185 15.79 1.00 -9.18
C ASN A 185 14.85 1.51 -8.09
N PHE A 186 15.35 1.68 -6.89
CA PHE A 186 14.62 2.27 -5.77
C PHE A 186 15.03 3.74 -5.61
N ASN A 187 14.07 4.66 -5.75
CA ASN A 187 14.29 6.10 -5.74
C ASN A 187 13.62 6.74 -4.49
N PRO A 188 14.37 7.01 -3.41
CA PRO A 188 13.83 7.67 -2.23
C PRO A 188 13.56 9.15 -2.48
N VAL A 189 12.43 9.64 -2.01
CA VAL A 189 12.00 11.04 -2.03
C VAL A 189 11.91 11.54 -0.59
N TYR A 190 12.80 12.45 -0.20
CA TYR A 190 12.86 12.97 1.18
C TYR A 190 11.81 14.07 1.41
N LYS A 191 10.56 13.77 1.10
CA LYS A 191 9.36 14.59 1.33
C LYS A 191 8.25 13.71 1.88
N VAL A 192 7.38 14.30 2.72
CA VAL A 192 6.17 13.60 3.17
C VAL A 192 5.26 13.39 1.97
N MET A 193 4.90 12.13 1.74
CA MET A 193 4.04 11.73 0.62
C MET A 193 2.71 11.14 1.11
N SER A 194 2.69 10.47 2.26
CA SER A 194 1.48 9.83 2.76
C SER A 194 1.32 10.02 4.26
N ASN A 195 0.07 10.15 4.69
CA ASN A 195 -0.35 10.12 6.08
C ASN A 195 -0.99 8.77 6.36
N PHE A 196 -0.42 8.04 7.31
CA PHE A 196 -0.78 6.69 7.69
C PHE A 196 -1.51 6.68 9.03
N ARG A 197 -2.72 6.16 9.07
CA ARG A 197 -3.51 6.02 10.30
C ARG A 197 -3.06 4.79 11.08
N VAL A 198 -2.49 5.04 12.26
CA VAL A 198 -2.00 3.95 13.14
C VAL A 198 -3.17 3.21 13.78
N GLY A 199 -3.15 1.89 13.73
CA GLY A 199 -4.16 1.03 14.37
C GLY A 199 -4.98 0.17 13.41
N GLY A 200 -4.69 0.21 12.12
CA GLY A 200 -5.30 -0.65 11.10
C GLY A 200 -4.78 -2.11 11.14
N MET A 201 -5.03 -2.83 10.05
CA MET A 201 -4.71 -4.27 9.91
C MET A 201 -3.22 -4.60 10.08
N SER A 202 -2.32 -3.67 9.80
CA SER A 202 -0.86 -3.86 9.87
C SER A 202 -0.31 -4.15 11.27
N SER A 203 -1.09 -3.91 12.33
CA SER A 203 -0.65 -4.09 13.73
C SER A 203 -0.97 -5.48 14.31
N ASN A 204 -1.45 -6.43 13.52
CA ASN A 204 -1.89 -7.73 14.01
C ASN A 204 -0.77 -8.78 14.08
N GLN A 205 -0.98 -9.81 14.92
CA GLN A 205 -0.02 -10.91 15.10
C GLN A 205 0.10 -11.84 13.86
N ILE A 206 -0.84 -11.74 12.91
CA ILE A 206 -0.76 -12.48 11.64
C ILE A 206 0.42 -11.93 10.83
N GLY A 207 0.53 -10.60 10.71
CA GLY A 207 1.65 -9.96 10.02
C GLY A 207 3.01 -10.35 10.59
N VAL A 208 3.15 -10.44 11.92
CA VAL A 208 4.40 -10.90 12.57
C VAL A 208 4.78 -12.31 12.10
N ARG A 209 3.81 -13.23 12.05
CA ARG A 209 4.06 -14.62 11.62
C ARG A 209 4.35 -14.73 10.14
N GLU A 210 3.66 -13.96 9.31
CA GLU A 210 3.88 -13.92 7.85
C GLU A 210 5.24 -13.33 7.53
N THR A 211 5.60 -12.19 8.13
CA THR A 211 6.92 -11.57 7.99
C THR A 211 8.05 -12.55 8.36
N ALA A 212 7.88 -13.35 9.44
CA ALA A 212 8.87 -14.36 9.80
C ALA A 212 9.00 -15.47 8.74
N LYS A 213 7.88 -15.93 8.16
CA LYS A 213 7.89 -16.92 7.06
C LYS A 213 8.54 -16.36 5.80
N ILE A 214 8.23 -15.12 5.45
CA ILE A 214 8.81 -14.42 4.30
C ILE A 214 10.31 -14.28 4.50
N LYS A 215 10.78 -13.80 5.65
CA LYS A 215 12.22 -13.72 5.95
C LYS A 215 12.93 -15.07 5.88
N TYR A 216 12.27 -16.15 6.28
CA TYR A 216 12.81 -17.50 6.11
C TYR A 216 12.84 -17.93 4.64
N LYS A 217 11.79 -17.65 3.85
CA LYS A 217 11.70 -17.92 2.40
C LYS A 217 12.89 -17.30 1.64
N TYR A 218 13.28 -16.08 2.01
CA TYR A 218 14.39 -15.34 1.40
C TYR A 218 15.76 -15.59 2.07
N GLY A 219 15.86 -16.54 3.00
CA GLY A 219 17.14 -16.88 3.67
C GLY A 219 17.65 -15.84 4.66
N ILE A 220 16.84 -14.81 5.01
CA ILE A 220 17.22 -13.73 5.93
C ILE A 220 17.32 -14.23 7.37
N ILE A 221 16.52 -15.21 7.74
CA ILE A 221 16.56 -15.84 9.07
C ILE A 221 16.56 -17.37 8.94
N SER A 222 17.15 -18.03 9.94
CA SER A 222 17.15 -19.50 10.01
C SER A 222 15.76 -20.07 10.31
N LYS A 223 15.53 -21.33 9.95
CA LYS A 223 14.29 -22.07 10.26
C LYS A 223 13.95 -22.06 11.76
N ASN A 224 14.95 -22.20 12.62
CA ASN A 224 14.76 -22.19 14.06
C ASN A 224 14.33 -20.80 14.57
N LYS A 225 14.92 -19.72 14.05
CA LYS A 225 14.51 -18.34 14.36
C LYS A 225 13.08 -18.06 13.91
N CYS A 226 12.71 -18.50 12.70
CA CYS A 226 11.34 -18.40 12.20
C CYS A 226 10.34 -19.10 13.11
N ARG A 227 10.60 -20.37 13.49
CA ARG A 227 9.75 -21.14 14.40
C ARG A 227 9.59 -20.48 15.75
N LEU A 228 10.68 -19.93 16.32
CA LEU A 228 10.66 -19.23 17.61
C LEU A 228 9.79 -17.97 17.56
N ILE A 229 9.89 -17.16 16.50
CA ILE A 229 9.06 -15.97 16.32
C ILE A 229 7.57 -16.36 16.22
N ILE A 230 7.25 -17.39 15.43
CA ILE A 230 5.86 -17.87 15.28
C ILE A 230 5.30 -18.36 16.61
N LEU A 231 6.10 -19.12 17.39
CA LEU A 231 5.68 -19.62 18.71
C LEU A 231 5.40 -18.46 19.68
N LYS A 232 6.32 -17.50 19.80
CA LYS A 232 6.14 -16.31 20.64
C LYS A 232 4.88 -15.53 20.25
N SER A 233 4.65 -15.32 18.95
CA SER A 233 3.46 -14.63 18.44
C SER A 233 2.17 -15.37 18.77
N LYS A 234 2.15 -16.72 18.72
CA LYS A 234 0.98 -17.53 19.10
C LYS A 234 0.69 -17.42 20.61
N ILE A 235 1.73 -17.51 21.44
CA ILE A 235 1.61 -17.35 22.91
C ILE A 235 1.05 -15.96 23.25
N TYR A 236 1.60 -14.91 22.64
CA TYR A 236 1.10 -13.55 22.83
C TYR A 236 -0.37 -13.41 22.43
N SER A 237 -0.76 -13.96 21.26
CA SER A 237 -2.17 -13.93 20.82
C SER A 237 -3.11 -14.68 21.78
N PHE A 238 -2.63 -15.75 22.42
CA PHE A 238 -3.43 -16.50 23.39
C PHE A 238 -3.64 -15.72 24.69
N ILE A 239 -2.60 -15.05 25.19
CA ILE A 239 -2.66 -14.25 26.41
C ILE A 239 -3.55 -13.02 26.22
N THR A 240 -3.43 -12.33 25.06
CA THR A 240 -4.19 -11.09 24.80
C THR A 240 -5.66 -11.32 24.45
N LYS A 241 -6.06 -12.51 24.00
CA LYS A 241 -7.48 -12.88 23.80
C LYS A 241 -8.23 -13.18 25.10
N ARG A 242 -7.51 -13.37 26.22
CA ARG A 242 -8.10 -13.67 27.53
C ARG A 242 -8.32 -12.43 28.41
N LYS A 243 -7.91 -11.28 27.94
CA LYS A 243 -8.22 -9.96 28.52
C LYS A 243 -9.29 -9.24 27.71
#